data_5246335878807def5101ecb763e0a73d
#
_entry.id   5246335878807def5101ecb763e0a73d
#
_cell.length_a   1.000
_cell.length_b   1.000
_cell.length_c   1.000
_cell.angle_alpha   90.00
_cell.angle_beta   90.00
_cell.angle_gamma   90.00
#
_symmetry.space_group_name_H-M   'P 1'
#
loop_
_entity.id
_entity.type
_entity.pdbx_description
1 polymer ?
#
loop_
_entity_poly.entity_id
_entity_poly.type
_entity_poly.pdbx_seq_one_letter_code
_entity_poly.pdbx_strand_id
1 'polypeptide(L)'
;PIIHKKPNTGITEKPCYLAAGDDFSSEKLGLQWQWIGNPKDDFYSLKERKGFLRLYCKNPSGKAEPILWECSNVLTEKLVCPYFRASVCVDISALSEQEQAGMVMMGGHYAYLAVRMIRGQKRLILGKSYDGEDGMREKAEQLLVLPEGQEKVYLIFAVREEDNGSVFHCYYSLTDDTDPASWTEVRAEFTPSDHTWVGAKIGLFANIVGDKEAGGYGDFEYLHVEALED
;
A
#
# COMPACT_ATOMS: atom_id res chain seq x y z
N PRO A 1 0.37 34.26 16.28
CA PRO A 1 0.34 32.95 16.93
C PRO A 1 0.78 33.08 18.37
N ILE A 2 0.00 32.55 19.30
CA ILE A 2 0.34 32.55 20.71
C ILE A 2 1.31 31.38 20.93
N ILE A 3 2.56 31.68 21.25
CA ILE A 3 3.55 30.66 21.59
C ILE A 3 3.35 30.30 23.06
N HIS A 4 2.96 29.09 23.33
CA HIS A 4 2.91 28.55 24.69
C HIS A 4 4.15 27.72 24.98
N LYS A 5 4.67 27.84 26.19
CA LYS A 5 5.73 26.97 26.68
C LYS A 5 5.18 25.54 26.78
N LYS A 6 5.88 24.58 26.21
CA LYS A 6 5.53 23.16 26.34
C LYS A 6 5.45 22.80 27.83
N PRO A 7 4.39 22.14 28.30
CA PRO A 7 4.32 21.67 29.69
C PRO A 7 5.54 20.81 30.03
N ASN A 8 6.15 21.07 31.18
CA ASN A 8 7.18 20.18 31.69
C ASN A 8 6.49 18.97 32.34
N THR A 9 6.44 17.85 31.62
CA THR A 9 5.86 16.61 32.12
C THR A 9 6.83 15.77 32.93
N GLY A 10 8.11 16.22 33.03
CA GLY A 10 9.19 15.43 33.66
C GLY A 10 9.59 14.17 32.84
N ILE A 11 8.99 13.96 31.70
CA ILE A 11 9.30 12.82 30.84
C ILE A 11 10.46 13.20 29.93
N THR A 12 11.53 12.43 30.01
CA THR A 12 12.74 12.55 29.18
C THR A 12 12.84 11.41 28.15
N GLU A 13 11.82 10.57 28.10
CA GLU A 13 11.80 9.40 27.20
C GLU A 13 11.56 9.82 25.74
N LYS A 14 12.11 9.02 24.83
CA LYS A 14 11.86 9.17 23.38
C LYS A 14 10.35 9.06 23.08
N PRO A 15 9.85 9.69 22.01
CA PRO A 15 8.48 9.50 21.57
C PRO A 15 8.17 8.00 21.43
N CYS A 16 7.06 7.58 22.03
CA CYS A 16 6.54 6.23 21.82
C CYS A 16 5.42 6.30 20.81
N TYR A 17 5.56 5.56 19.72
CA TYR A 17 4.54 5.43 18.68
C TYR A 17 3.69 4.20 18.96
N LEU A 18 2.43 4.24 18.49
CA LEU A 18 1.55 3.08 18.53
C LEU A 18 2.15 1.97 17.66
N ALA A 19 1.91 0.72 18.06
CA ALA A 19 2.24 -0.41 17.18
C ALA A 19 1.44 -0.31 15.89
N ALA A 20 2.10 -0.54 14.79
CA ALA A 20 1.54 -0.50 13.44
C ALA A 20 2.00 -1.74 12.66
N GLY A 21 1.25 -2.05 11.59
CA GLY A 21 1.48 -3.25 10.80
C GLY A 21 0.80 -4.49 11.37
N ASP A 22 1.00 -5.62 10.71
CA ASP A 22 0.37 -6.91 11.04
C ASP A 22 1.17 -8.05 10.39
N ASP A 23 1.28 -9.17 11.09
CA ASP A 23 1.87 -10.42 10.58
C ASP A 23 0.78 -11.43 10.13
N PHE A 24 -0.49 -10.99 10.18
CA PHE A 24 -1.66 -11.77 9.81
C PHE A 24 -1.78 -13.14 10.46
N SER A 25 -1.16 -13.32 11.63
CA SER A 25 -1.24 -14.57 12.42
C SER A 25 -2.60 -14.75 13.08
N SER A 26 -3.36 -13.67 13.27
CA SER A 26 -4.70 -13.69 13.85
C SER A 26 -5.77 -14.09 12.82
N GLU A 27 -6.88 -14.70 13.29
CA GLU A 27 -8.04 -14.99 12.44
C GLU A 27 -8.95 -13.78 12.20
N LYS A 28 -8.62 -12.62 12.75
CA LYS A 28 -9.37 -11.36 12.60
C LYS A 28 -8.40 -10.20 12.39
N LEU A 29 -8.80 -9.26 11.55
CA LEU A 29 -8.10 -8.00 11.39
C LEU A 29 -8.07 -7.24 12.73
N GLY A 30 -6.92 -6.65 13.03
CA GLY A 30 -6.73 -5.78 14.17
C GLY A 30 -7.50 -4.46 14.04
N LEU A 31 -7.62 -3.70 15.14
CA LEU A 31 -8.36 -2.44 15.18
C LEU A 31 -7.69 -1.30 14.40
N GLN A 32 -6.43 -1.45 14.01
CA GLN A 32 -5.70 -0.50 13.17
C GLN A 32 -6.23 -0.48 11.74
N TRP A 33 -6.82 -1.58 11.27
CA TRP A 33 -7.26 -1.73 9.90
C TRP A 33 -8.59 -1.01 9.62
N GLN A 34 -8.66 -0.36 8.48
CA GLN A 34 -9.85 0.34 8.00
C GLN A 34 -10.00 0.17 6.48
N TRP A 35 -11.17 -0.23 6.04
CA TRP A 35 -11.52 -0.23 4.62
C TRP A 35 -11.79 1.19 4.11
N ILE A 36 -11.49 1.45 2.83
CA ILE A 36 -11.81 2.74 2.21
C ILE A 36 -13.33 2.93 2.11
N GLY A 37 -14.08 1.86 1.89
CA GLY A 37 -15.54 1.90 1.85
C GLY A 37 -16.15 0.80 2.72
N ASN A 38 -17.44 0.52 2.49
CA ASN A 38 -18.14 -0.51 3.24
C ASN A 38 -17.59 -1.91 2.89
N PRO A 39 -17.07 -2.66 3.86
CA PRO A 39 -16.52 -3.99 3.62
C PRO A 39 -17.61 -4.99 3.24
N LYS A 40 -17.21 -6.02 2.51
CA LYS A 40 -17.99 -7.23 2.27
C LYS A 40 -17.17 -8.44 2.70
N ASP A 41 -17.85 -9.50 3.10
CA ASP A 41 -17.20 -10.74 3.59
C ASP A 41 -16.33 -11.42 2.52
N ASP A 42 -16.61 -11.16 1.24
CA ASP A 42 -15.87 -11.71 0.11
C ASP A 42 -14.68 -10.86 -0.36
N PHE A 43 -14.27 -9.84 0.41
CA PHE A 43 -13.11 -9.03 0.08
C PHE A 43 -11.80 -9.68 0.50
N TYR A 44 -11.81 -10.47 1.58
CA TYR A 44 -10.60 -11.02 2.17
C TYR A 44 -10.79 -12.33 2.91
N SER A 45 -9.69 -12.99 3.22
CA SER A 45 -9.64 -14.14 4.14
C SER A 45 -8.34 -14.13 4.93
N LEU A 46 -8.44 -14.42 6.24
CA LEU A 46 -7.30 -14.74 7.12
C LEU A 46 -7.23 -16.24 7.46
N LYS A 47 -8.08 -17.06 6.83
CA LYS A 47 -8.22 -18.48 7.16
C LYS A 47 -7.78 -19.41 6.04
N GLU A 48 -7.93 -19.02 4.78
CA GLU A 48 -7.62 -19.86 3.63
C GLU A 48 -6.12 -20.15 3.50
N ARG A 49 -5.27 -19.20 3.90
CA ARG A 49 -3.85 -19.37 4.02
C ARG A 49 -3.40 -18.80 5.37
N LYS A 50 -3.12 -19.68 6.32
CA LYS A 50 -2.72 -19.28 7.67
C LYS A 50 -1.44 -18.44 7.64
N GLY A 51 -1.42 -17.31 8.37
CA GLY A 51 -0.31 -16.35 8.41
C GLY A 51 -0.24 -15.45 7.18
N PHE A 52 -1.33 -15.34 6.43
CA PHE A 52 -1.47 -14.42 5.29
C PHE A 52 -2.82 -13.72 5.30
N LEU A 53 -2.80 -12.47 4.91
CA LEU A 53 -4.01 -11.79 4.48
C LEU A 53 -4.21 -12.06 2.99
N ARG A 54 -5.24 -12.80 2.64
CA ARG A 54 -5.71 -12.92 1.25
C ARG A 54 -6.64 -11.78 0.93
N LEU A 55 -6.34 -11.01 -0.11
CA LEU A 55 -7.24 -10.05 -0.71
C LEU A 55 -7.68 -10.56 -2.08
N TYR A 56 -8.99 -10.72 -2.28
CA TYR A 56 -9.53 -11.12 -3.58
C TYR A 56 -9.55 -9.96 -4.55
N CYS A 57 -9.17 -10.22 -5.78
CA CYS A 57 -9.27 -9.24 -6.85
C CYS A 57 -10.75 -8.92 -7.12
N LYS A 58 -11.17 -7.72 -6.78
CA LYS A 58 -12.55 -7.25 -6.95
C LYS A 58 -12.54 -5.88 -7.63
N ASN A 59 -13.63 -5.57 -8.29
CA ASN A 59 -13.92 -4.23 -8.80
C ASN A 59 -15.28 -3.75 -8.27
N PRO A 60 -15.35 -3.26 -7.02
CA PRO A 60 -16.60 -2.78 -6.43
C PRO A 60 -17.17 -1.54 -7.14
N SER A 61 -16.36 -0.81 -7.89
CA SER A 61 -16.79 0.39 -8.62
C SER A 61 -17.64 0.07 -9.85
N GLY A 62 -17.47 -1.12 -10.43
CA GLY A 62 -18.10 -1.52 -11.70
C GLY A 62 -17.58 -0.78 -12.94
N LYS A 63 -16.51 0.02 -12.82
CA LYS A 63 -15.88 0.74 -13.91
C LYS A 63 -14.76 -0.09 -14.53
N ALA A 64 -14.55 0.00 -15.83
CA ALA A 64 -13.43 -0.66 -16.51
C ALA A 64 -12.05 -0.13 -16.04
N GLU A 65 -11.98 1.15 -15.72
CA GLU A 65 -10.78 1.83 -15.22
C GLU A 65 -11.08 2.47 -13.85
N PRO A 66 -11.15 1.67 -12.76
CA PRO A 66 -11.44 2.21 -11.43
C PRO A 66 -10.22 2.94 -10.87
N ILE A 67 -10.42 4.08 -10.25
CA ILE A 67 -9.44 4.67 -9.34
C ILE A 67 -9.55 4.01 -7.96
N LEU A 68 -8.46 3.95 -7.18
CA LEU A 68 -8.48 3.24 -5.89
C LEU A 68 -9.45 3.84 -4.87
N TRP A 69 -9.76 5.15 -4.95
CA TRP A 69 -10.80 5.78 -4.11
C TRP A 69 -12.21 5.23 -4.36
N GLU A 70 -12.46 4.61 -5.50
CA GLU A 70 -13.73 3.96 -5.84
C GLU A 70 -13.75 2.47 -5.48
N CYS A 71 -12.61 1.92 -5.06
CA CYS A 71 -12.45 0.52 -4.70
C CYS A 71 -12.63 0.34 -3.19
N SER A 72 -13.85 0.04 -2.75
CA SER A 72 -14.16 -0.15 -1.32
C SER A 72 -13.35 -1.28 -0.65
N ASN A 73 -12.72 -2.16 -1.43
CA ASN A 73 -11.86 -3.27 -0.99
C ASN A 73 -10.37 -2.90 -0.81
N VAL A 74 -10.03 -1.64 -0.73
CA VAL A 74 -8.69 -1.19 -0.29
C VAL A 74 -8.66 -1.16 1.23
N LEU A 75 -7.74 -1.92 1.83
CA LEU A 75 -7.56 -2.05 3.28
C LEU A 75 -6.43 -1.14 3.73
N THR A 76 -6.67 -0.23 4.65
CA THR A 76 -5.72 0.82 5.04
C THR A 76 -5.46 0.85 6.53
N GLU A 77 -4.28 1.36 6.90
CA GLU A 77 -3.88 1.67 8.26
C GLU A 77 -3.42 3.13 8.35
N LYS A 78 -3.71 3.80 9.46
CA LYS A 78 -3.25 5.18 9.71
C LYS A 78 -1.76 5.20 9.97
N LEU A 79 -1.07 6.20 9.46
CA LEU A 79 0.31 6.46 9.81
C LEU A 79 0.40 6.88 11.28
N VAL A 80 1.28 6.22 12.03
CA VAL A 80 1.46 6.43 13.48
C VAL A 80 2.64 7.32 13.81
N CYS A 81 3.47 7.65 12.82
CA CYS A 81 4.65 8.52 12.95
C CYS A 81 4.87 9.29 11.64
N PRO A 82 5.53 10.47 11.69
CA PRO A 82 5.75 11.30 10.50
C PRO A 82 6.76 10.69 9.53
N TYR A 83 7.81 10.05 10.05
CA TYR A 83 8.86 9.40 9.25
C TYR A 83 8.84 7.92 9.54
N PHE A 84 8.72 7.13 8.49
CA PHE A 84 8.52 5.70 8.63
C PHE A 84 9.01 4.95 7.39
N ARG A 85 9.18 3.66 7.56
CA ARG A 85 9.30 2.69 6.49
C ARG A 85 8.21 1.64 6.64
N ALA A 86 7.49 1.40 5.57
CA ALA A 86 6.51 0.32 5.47
C ALA A 86 6.98 -0.68 4.42
N SER A 87 6.92 -1.96 4.73
CA SER A 87 7.27 -3.04 3.80
C SER A 87 6.24 -4.15 3.83
N VAL A 88 6.03 -4.77 2.68
CA VAL A 88 5.11 -5.89 2.50
C VAL A 88 5.72 -6.94 1.60
N CYS A 89 5.49 -8.21 1.92
CA CYS A 89 5.68 -9.31 1.00
C CYS A 89 4.32 -9.73 0.43
N VAL A 90 4.18 -9.69 -0.89
CA VAL A 90 2.97 -10.12 -1.57
C VAL A 90 3.26 -11.30 -2.50
N ASP A 91 2.53 -12.40 -2.30
CA ASP A 91 2.49 -13.54 -3.21
C ASP A 91 1.46 -13.25 -4.30
N ILE A 92 1.96 -13.24 -5.53
CA ILE A 92 1.25 -12.84 -6.76
C ILE A 92 1.00 -14.03 -7.69
N SER A 93 1.17 -15.25 -7.19
CA SER A 93 1.05 -16.47 -8.02
C SER A 93 -0.34 -16.69 -8.57
N ALA A 94 -1.37 -16.24 -7.84
CA ALA A 94 -2.78 -16.43 -8.19
C ALA A 94 -3.41 -15.28 -8.99
N LEU A 95 -2.63 -14.27 -9.40
CA LEU A 95 -3.15 -13.20 -10.25
C LEU A 95 -3.47 -13.69 -11.66
N SER A 96 -4.67 -13.40 -12.12
CA SER A 96 -5.15 -13.64 -13.48
C SER A 96 -5.07 -12.38 -14.35
N GLU A 97 -5.36 -12.50 -15.63
CA GLU A 97 -5.29 -11.38 -16.59
C GLU A 97 -6.09 -10.16 -16.13
N GLN A 98 -5.48 -8.97 -16.18
CA GLN A 98 -6.01 -7.68 -15.71
C GLN A 98 -6.12 -7.53 -14.18
N GLU A 99 -5.73 -8.53 -13.41
CA GLU A 99 -5.71 -8.44 -11.94
C GLU A 99 -4.39 -7.88 -11.44
N GLN A 100 -4.46 -7.19 -10.31
CA GLN A 100 -3.28 -6.64 -9.63
C GLN A 100 -3.41 -6.70 -8.12
N ALA A 101 -2.26 -6.79 -7.45
CA ALA A 101 -2.15 -6.70 -6.00
C ALA A 101 -0.91 -5.88 -5.61
N GLY A 102 -1.02 -5.09 -4.54
CA GLY A 102 0.09 -4.23 -4.14
C GLY A 102 -0.18 -3.39 -2.90
N MET A 103 0.71 -2.41 -2.71
CA MET A 103 0.70 -1.47 -1.59
C MET A 103 0.48 -0.05 -2.10
N VAL A 104 -0.30 0.74 -1.36
CA VAL A 104 -0.66 2.12 -1.71
C VAL A 104 -0.37 3.08 -0.55
N MET A 105 0.16 4.25 -0.88
CA MET A 105 0.14 5.44 -0.04
C MET A 105 -1.11 6.24 -0.43
N MET A 106 -2.11 6.25 0.46
CA MET A 106 -3.44 6.78 0.20
C MET A 106 -3.63 8.11 0.90
N GLY A 107 -3.81 9.16 0.15
CA GLY A 107 -4.11 10.51 0.64
C GLY A 107 -5.17 11.17 -0.22
N GLY A 108 -5.22 12.49 -0.30
CA GLY A 108 -6.03 13.20 -1.28
C GLY A 108 -5.73 12.70 -2.69
N HIS A 109 -4.44 12.70 -3.03
CA HIS A 109 -3.89 11.87 -4.11
C HIS A 109 -3.22 10.63 -3.53
N TYR A 110 -2.99 9.62 -4.38
CA TYR A 110 -2.31 8.39 -3.99
C TYR A 110 -1.24 7.98 -5.00
N ALA A 111 -0.29 7.19 -4.50
CA ALA A 111 0.64 6.44 -5.33
C ALA A 111 0.72 4.99 -4.83
N TYR A 112 0.90 4.04 -5.74
CA TYR A 112 1.02 2.64 -5.40
C TYR A 112 2.10 1.92 -6.22
N LEU A 113 2.66 0.87 -5.63
CA LEU A 113 3.36 -0.18 -6.35
C LEU A 113 2.52 -1.45 -6.31
N ALA A 114 2.35 -2.07 -7.46
CA ALA A 114 1.58 -3.31 -7.60
C ALA A 114 2.17 -4.20 -8.68
N VAL A 115 1.90 -5.49 -8.58
CA VAL A 115 2.09 -6.39 -9.71
C VAL A 115 0.76 -6.59 -10.41
N ARG A 116 0.74 -6.37 -11.72
CA ARG A 116 -0.42 -6.59 -12.59
C ARG A 116 -0.11 -7.66 -13.62
N MET A 117 -1.08 -8.54 -13.86
CA MET A 117 -1.03 -9.49 -14.96
C MET A 117 -1.51 -8.81 -16.25
N ILE A 118 -0.64 -8.73 -17.26
CA ILE A 118 -0.92 -8.09 -18.54
C ILE A 118 -0.39 -8.99 -19.66
N ARG A 119 -1.28 -9.49 -20.51
CA ARG A 119 -0.95 -10.38 -21.65
C ARG A 119 -0.14 -11.60 -21.22
N GLY A 120 -0.57 -12.23 -20.12
CA GLY A 120 0.07 -13.42 -19.57
C GLY A 120 1.41 -13.18 -18.89
N GLN A 121 1.81 -11.94 -18.66
CA GLN A 121 3.06 -11.57 -17.98
C GLN A 121 2.79 -10.75 -16.74
N LYS A 122 3.45 -11.08 -15.64
CA LYS A 122 3.46 -10.29 -14.41
C LYS A 122 4.34 -9.05 -14.60
N ARG A 123 3.80 -7.88 -14.33
CA ARG A 123 4.49 -6.59 -14.51
C ARG A 123 4.40 -5.75 -13.25
N LEU A 124 5.54 -5.21 -12.82
CA LEU A 124 5.56 -4.23 -11.76
C LEU A 124 5.07 -2.88 -12.30
N ILE A 125 4.12 -2.29 -11.60
CA ILE A 125 3.42 -1.07 -11.99
C ILE A 125 3.59 -0.02 -10.89
N LEU A 126 3.92 1.20 -11.28
CA LEU A 126 3.74 2.41 -10.48
C LEU A 126 2.46 3.10 -10.94
N GLY A 127 1.48 3.21 -10.06
CA GLY A 127 0.27 3.97 -10.32
C GLY A 127 0.21 5.25 -9.48
N LYS A 128 -0.32 6.32 -10.05
CA LYS A 128 -0.53 7.61 -9.36
C LYS A 128 -1.87 8.20 -9.77
N SER A 129 -2.58 8.77 -8.80
CA SER A 129 -3.75 9.61 -9.10
C SER A 129 -3.32 11.04 -9.38
N TYR A 130 -4.15 11.73 -10.15
CA TYR A 130 -3.98 13.14 -10.49
C TYR A 130 -5.34 13.78 -10.78
N ASP A 131 -5.42 15.12 -10.71
CA ASP A 131 -6.62 15.86 -11.08
C ASP A 131 -6.73 15.93 -12.61
N GLY A 132 -7.80 15.35 -13.15
CA GLY A 132 -8.21 15.49 -14.53
C GLY A 132 -9.28 16.59 -14.69
N GLU A 133 -9.68 16.88 -15.91
CA GLU A 133 -10.71 17.91 -16.20
C GLU A 133 -12.07 17.58 -15.55
N ASP A 134 -12.43 16.30 -15.51
CA ASP A 134 -13.72 15.82 -15.00
C ASP A 134 -13.62 15.10 -13.63
N GLY A 135 -12.56 15.37 -12.86
CA GLY A 135 -12.31 14.74 -11.55
C GLY A 135 -11.02 13.92 -11.51
N MET A 136 -10.83 13.18 -10.43
CA MET A 136 -9.63 12.39 -10.21
C MET A 136 -9.50 11.26 -11.24
N ARG A 137 -8.30 11.09 -11.76
CA ARG A 137 -7.90 10.03 -12.68
C ARG A 137 -6.66 9.31 -12.16
N GLU A 138 -6.35 8.17 -12.75
CA GLU A 138 -5.14 7.38 -12.47
C GLU A 138 -4.28 7.26 -13.72
N LYS A 139 -2.97 7.33 -13.53
CA LYS A 139 -1.97 6.97 -14.52
C LYS A 139 -1.13 5.82 -13.98
N ALA A 140 -1.02 4.74 -14.74
CA ALA A 140 -0.20 3.60 -14.42
C ALA A 140 1.00 3.53 -15.38
N GLU A 141 2.19 3.36 -14.82
CA GLU A 141 3.45 3.19 -15.54
C GLU A 141 3.99 1.79 -15.30
N GLN A 142 4.33 1.09 -16.37
CA GLN A 142 5.01 -0.19 -16.28
C GLN A 142 6.49 0.04 -16.02
N LEU A 143 7.01 -0.50 -14.93
CA LEU A 143 8.41 -0.38 -14.54
C LEU A 143 9.24 -1.52 -15.13
N LEU A 144 8.79 -2.76 -14.95
CA LEU A 144 9.48 -3.93 -15.50
C LEU A 144 8.53 -5.11 -15.71
N VAL A 145 8.94 -6.06 -16.54
CA VAL A 145 8.34 -7.40 -16.64
C VAL A 145 9.08 -8.30 -15.65
N LEU A 146 8.34 -8.95 -14.75
CA LEU A 146 8.95 -9.85 -13.77
C LEU A 146 9.49 -11.12 -14.45
N PRO A 147 10.54 -11.73 -13.87
CA PRO A 147 11.03 -13.02 -14.33
C PRO A 147 9.92 -14.08 -14.34
N GLU A 148 9.99 -15.01 -15.27
CA GLU A 148 9.10 -16.17 -15.27
C GLU A 148 9.27 -16.98 -13.97
N GLY A 149 8.15 -17.42 -13.39
CA GLY A 149 8.16 -18.13 -12.11
C GLY A 149 8.28 -17.24 -10.87
N GLN A 150 8.38 -15.90 -11.01
CA GLN A 150 8.35 -15.02 -9.85
C GLN A 150 7.00 -15.12 -9.14
N GLU A 151 7.02 -15.54 -7.88
CA GLU A 151 5.81 -15.74 -7.06
C GLU A 151 5.64 -14.65 -6.02
N LYS A 152 6.72 -14.13 -5.43
CA LYS A 152 6.69 -13.11 -4.38
C LYS A 152 7.39 -11.84 -4.81
N VAL A 153 6.86 -10.69 -4.39
CA VAL A 153 7.49 -9.38 -4.57
C VAL A 153 7.44 -8.63 -3.23
N TYR A 154 8.52 -7.95 -2.92
CA TYR A 154 8.66 -7.12 -1.74
C TYR A 154 8.51 -5.66 -2.16
N LEU A 155 7.55 -4.97 -1.58
CA LEU A 155 7.25 -3.56 -1.86
C LEU A 155 7.55 -2.75 -0.61
N ILE A 156 8.25 -1.63 -0.78
CA ILE A 156 8.71 -0.82 0.33
C ILE A 156 8.39 0.65 0.06
N PHE A 157 7.76 1.32 1.03
CA PHE A 157 7.58 2.76 1.05
C PHE A 157 8.31 3.35 2.24
N ALA A 158 8.93 4.50 2.05
CA ALA A 158 9.51 5.27 3.14
C ALA A 158 9.15 6.74 3.00
N VAL A 159 8.87 7.39 4.12
CA VAL A 159 8.83 8.84 4.22
C VAL A 159 9.96 9.25 5.13
N ARG A 160 10.83 10.12 4.66
CA ARG A 160 12.00 10.62 5.39
C ARG A 160 12.00 12.14 5.42
N GLU A 161 12.64 12.71 6.43
CA GLU A 161 12.99 14.12 6.44
C GLU A 161 14.20 14.35 5.54
N GLU A 162 14.10 15.32 4.66
CA GLU A 162 15.20 15.81 3.83
C GLU A 162 15.24 17.34 3.89
N ASP A 163 16.27 17.97 3.33
CA ASP A 163 16.50 19.42 3.42
C ASP A 163 15.30 20.31 3.08
N ASN A 164 14.38 19.81 2.26
CA ASN A 164 13.19 20.54 1.80
C ASN A 164 11.87 20.00 2.37
N GLY A 165 11.92 19.18 3.43
CA GLY A 165 10.75 18.59 4.08
C GLY A 165 10.62 17.09 3.88
N SER A 166 9.42 16.55 4.07
CA SER A 166 9.18 15.11 3.96
C SER A 166 9.21 14.63 2.50
N VAL A 167 10.04 13.64 2.22
CA VAL A 167 10.16 13.03 0.89
C VAL A 167 9.67 11.58 0.93
N PHE A 168 8.87 11.23 -0.08
CA PHE A 168 8.37 9.88 -0.28
C PHE A 168 9.29 9.11 -1.22
N HIS A 169 9.73 7.95 -0.74
CA HIS A 169 10.52 7.00 -1.50
C HIS A 169 9.76 5.70 -1.65
N CYS A 170 9.92 5.04 -2.77
CA CYS A 170 9.42 3.69 -2.96
C CYS A 170 10.47 2.79 -3.60
N TYR A 171 10.45 1.53 -3.16
CA TYR A 171 11.41 0.52 -3.58
C TYR A 171 10.68 -0.80 -3.80
N TYR A 172 11.35 -1.69 -4.54
CA TYR A 172 10.94 -3.09 -4.62
C TYR A 172 12.17 -4.01 -4.52
N SER A 173 11.91 -5.25 -4.12
CA SER A 173 12.85 -6.36 -4.24
C SER A 173 12.13 -7.59 -4.79
N LEU A 174 12.86 -8.41 -5.53
CA LEU A 174 12.38 -9.72 -6.04
C LEU A 174 12.91 -10.89 -5.18
N THR A 175 13.69 -10.57 -4.17
CA THR A 175 14.27 -11.54 -3.22
C THR A 175 13.92 -11.13 -1.80
N ASP A 176 13.88 -12.10 -0.89
CA ASP A 176 13.66 -11.89 0.55
C ASP A 176 14.95 -11.36 1.21
N ASP A 177 15.38 -10.20 0.75
CA ASP A 177 16.53 -9.50 1.30
C ASP A 177 16.08 -8.23 2.02
N THR A 178 16.31 -8.19 3.32
CA THR A 178 15.91 -7.09 4.19
C THR A 178 16.95 -5.95 4.20
N ASP A 179 18.12 -6.14 3.57
CA ASP A 179 19.13 -5.08 3.45
C ASP A 179 18.63 -4.00 2.47
N PRO A 180 18.41 -2.75 2.93
CA PRO A 180 18.00 -1.66 2.06
C PRO A 180 18.93 -1.41 0.87
N ALA A 181 20.21 -1.81 0.95
CA ALA A 181 21.15 -1.68 -0.15
C ALA A 181 20.85 -2.61 -1.34
N SER A 182 20.06 -3.68 -1.10
CA SER A 182 19.63 -4.63 -2.15
C SER A 182 18.35 -4.20 -2.87
N TRP A 183 17.64 -3.20 -2.36
CA TRP A 183 16.36 -2.77 -2.92
C TRP A 183 16.56 -1.88 -4.14
N THR A 184 15.68 -2.02 -5.11
CA THR A 184 15.68 -1.14 -6.28
C THR A 184 14.74 0.03 -6.05
N GLU A 185 15.28 1.25 -6.08
CA GLU A 185 14.49 2.47 -5.95
C GLU A 185 13.64 2.73 -7.20
N VAL A 186 12.41 3.16 -6.98
CA VAL A 186 11.48 3.62 -8.01
C VAL A 186 11.24 5.11 -7.83
N ARG A 187 11.55 5.89 -8.86
CA ARG A 187 11.30 7.33 -8.83
C ARG A 187 9.81 7.63 -9.00
N ALA A 188 9.14 7.87 -7.89
CA ALA A 188 7.68 8.06 -7.90
C ALA A 188 7.22 9.48 -8.21
N GLU A 189 8.02 10.51 -7.94
CA GLU A 189 7.62 11.93 -8.04
C GLU A 189 6.23 12.16 -7.41
N PHE A 190 6.11 11.80 -6.15
CA PHE A 190 4.86 11.86 -5.39
C PHE A 190 5.13 12.41 -3.99
N THR A 191 4.23 13.24 -3.50
CA THR A 191 4.24 13.73 -2.12
C THR A 191 2.96 13.28 -1.45
N PRO A 192 3.04 12.49 -0.36
CA PRO A 192 1.85 12.14 0.41
C PRO A 192 1.12 13.40 0.89
N SER A 193 -0.18 13.44 0.70
CA SER A 193 -1.04 14.54 1.14
C SER A 193 -2.10 14.03 2.09
N ASP A 194 -2.61 14.91 2.93
CA ASP A 194 -3.83 14.64 3.67
C ASP A 194 -5.05 14.62 2.74
N HIS A 195 -6.13 14.03 3.22
CA HIS A 195 -7.46 14.13 2.64
C HIS A 195 -8.31 15.05 3.51
N THR A 196 -9.49 15.47 3.04
CA THR A 196 -10.37 16.48 3.67
C THR A 196 -10.56 16.29 5.19
N TRP A 197 -10.62 15.04 5.68
CA TRP A 197 -10.91 14.73 7.08
C TRP A 197 -9.91 13.79 7.75
N VAL A 198 -8.96 13.27 7.01
CA VAL A 198 -8.01 12.26 7.50
C VAL A 198 -6.63 12.50 6.89
N GLY A 199 -5.57 12.14 7.62
CA GLY A 199 -4.21 12.13 7.09
C GLY A 199 -4.00 11.02 6.06
N ALA A 200 -2.81 11.01 5.47
CA ALA A 200 -2.40 9.91 4.60
C ALA A 200 -2.40 8.57 5.35
N LYS A 201 -2.61 7.49 4.61
CA LYS A 201 -2.67 6.11 5.12
C LYS A 201 -1.80 5.21 4.26
N ILE A 202 -1.26 4.17 4.86
CA ILE A 202 -0.69 3.04 4.12
C ILE A 202 -1.79 2.01 3.87
N GLY A 203 -1.80 1.34 2.72
CA GLY A 203 -2.83 0.36 2.42
C GLY A 203 -2.38 -0.77 1.54
N LEU A 204 -3.14 -1.85 1.59
CA LEU A 204 -3.01 -3.05 0.77
C LEU A 204 -4.26 -3.20 -0.10
N PHE A 205 -4.09 -3.67 -1.32
CA PHE A 205 -5.21 -3.87 -2.21
C PHE A 205 -4.96 -5.01 -3.20
N ALA A 206 -6.07 -5.60 -3.64
CA ALA A 206 -6.13 -6.46 -4.81
C ALA A 206 -7.39 -6.12 -5.58
N ASN A 207 -7.23 -5.78 -6.85
CA ASN A 207 -8.37 -5.42 -7.71
C ASN A 207 -8.15 -5.88 -9.15
N ILE A 208 -9.19 -5.72 -9.95
CA ILE A 208 -9.12 -5.95 -11.39
C ILE A 208 -9.25 -4.61 -12.12
N VAL A 209 -8.45 -4.44 -13.16
CA VAL A 209 -8.47 -3.28 -14.07
C VAL A 209 -8.87 -3.78 -15.45
N GLY A 210 -10.12 -3.55 -15.84
CA GLY A 210 -10.71 -4.04 -17.07
C GLY A 210 -12.09 -4.65 -16.88
N ASP A 211 -12.57 -5.32 -17.91
CA ASP A 211 -13.96 -5.82 -18.01
C ASP A 211 -14.09 -7.32 -17.69
N LYS A 212 -12.99 -8.00 -17.34
CA LYS A 212 -13.03 -9.43 -17.05
C LYS A 212 -13.58 -9.69 -15.65
N GLU A 213 -14.18 -10.87 -15.48
CA GLU A 213 -14.52 -11.36 -14.16
C GLU A 213 -13.24 -11.66 -13.37
N ALA A 214 -13.17 -11.14 -12.16
CA ALA A 214 -12.08 -11.40 -11.25
C ALA A 214 -12.21 -12.79 -10.62
N GLY A 215 -11.11 -13.51 -10.50
CA GLY A 215 -11.08 -14.84 -9.88
C GLY A 215 -9.82 -15.09 -9.06
N GLY A 216 -8.81 -14.21 -9.19
CA GLY A 216 -7.56 -14.30 -8.48
C GLY A 216 -7.52 -13.51 -7.18
N TYR A 217 -6.35 -13.51 -6.58
CA TYR A 217 -6.08 -12.84 -5.31
C TYR A 217 -4.59 -12.54 -5.15
N GLY A 218 -4.29 -11.63 -4.22
CA GLY A 218 -2.95 -11.45 -3.68
C GLY A 218 -2.92 -11.93 -2.23
N ASP A 219 -1.90 -12.69 -1.86
CA ASP A 219 -1.66 -13.11 -0.48
C ASP A 219 -0.53 -12.28 0.13
N PHE A 220 -0.83 -11.53 1.17
CA PHE A 220 0.10 -10.65 1.88
C PHE A 220 0.60 -11.36 3.13
N GLU A 221 1.92 -11.55 3.24
CA GLU A 221 2.52 -12.27 4.36
C GLU A 221 2.60 -11.40 5.62
N TYR A 222 2.88 -10.12 5.42
CA TYR A 222 2.94 -9.12 6.50
C TYR A 222 2.75 -7.71 5.93
N LEU A 223 2.43 -6.77 6.80
CA LEU A 223 2.74 -5.35 6.65
C LEU A 223 3.60 -4.96 7.84
N HIS A 224 4.86 -4.64 7.63
CA HIS A 224 5.71 -4.09 8.67
C HIS A 224 5.79 -2.58 8.54
N VAL A 225 5.56 -1.86 9.63
CA VAL A 225 5.68 -0.41 9.70
C VAL A 225 6.61 -0.07 10.86
N GLU A 226 7.69 0.62 10.58
CA GLU A 226 8.67 1.05 11.57
C GLU A 226 8.90 2.56 11.49
N ALA A 227 9.03 3.20 12.64
CA ALA A 227 9.43 4.60 12.71
C ALA A 227 10.91 4.72 12.32
N LEU A 228 11.23 5.68 11.46
CA LEU A 228 12.61 6.05 11.18
C LEU A 228 13.05 7.07 12.23
N GLU A 229 14.20 6.84 12.82
CA GLU A 229 14.84 7.82 13.73
C GLU A 229 15.49 8.92 12.88
N ASP A 230 15.44 10.18 13.37
CA ASP A 230 16.13 11.34 12.82
C ASP A 230 17.65 11.18 12.93
#